data_73f70bc0415562d5532d255a9ee94504
#
_entry.id   73f70bc0415562d5532d255a9ee94504
#
_cell.length_a   1.000
_cell.length_b   1.000
_cell.length_c   1.000
_cell.angle_alpha   90.00
_cell.angle_beta   90.00
_cell.angle_gamma   90.00
#
_symmetry.space_group_name_H-M   'P 1'
#
loop_
_entity.id
_entity.type
_entity.pdbx_description
1 polymer ?
#
loop_
_entity_poly.entity_id
_entity_poly.type
_entity_poly.pdbx_seq_one_letter_code
_entity_poly.pdbx_strand_id
1 'polypeptide(L)'
;EIRIDIEQAASSGPTASITSIEQVHNVMNGFVKGMNIKLKFDVSGMQGRTVRATAWFYYADNSTKLNNAYGNQVSVSRSDTAPYENTTFTMTLFMPYQGLNMAYGWSGSLTFDIAIYDSSGNKLARQDNNSFTFSNF
;
A
#
# COMPACT_ATOMS: atom_id res chain seq x y z
N GLU A 1 -6.65 6.92 38.85
CA GLU A 1 -7.43 7.90 38.11
C GLU A 1 -6.54 8.70 37.17
N ILE A 2 -5.39 8.98 37.59
CA ILE A 2 -4.41 9.62 36.70
C ILE A 2 -4.13 8.75 35.51
N ARG A 3 -4.23 7.50 35.71
CA ARG A 3 -4.06 6.50 34.73
C ARG A 3 -4.98 6.68 33.54
N ILE A 4 -6.16 7.21 33.77
CA ILE A 4 -7.11 7.49 32.71
C ILE A 4 -6.53 8.49 31.73
N ASP A 5 -5.85 9.51 32.22
CA ASP A 5 -5.23 10.51 31.38
C ASP A 5 -4.15 9.90 30.52
N ILE A 6 -3.39 8.99 31.08
CA ILE A 6 -2.35 8.32 30.35
C ILE A 6 -2.93 7.50 29.21
N GLU A 7 -4.03 6.83 29.47
CA GLU A 7 -4.70 6.05 28.44
C GLU A 7 -5.20 6.92 27.30
N GLN A 8 -5.75 8.07 27.64
CA GLN A 8 -6.20 8.99 26.62
C GLN A 8 -5.04 9.49 25.76
N ALA A 9 -3.92 9.77 26.38
CA ALA A 9 -2.75 10.21 25.65
C ALA A 9 -2.29 9.11 24.67
N ALA A 10 -2.30 7.86 25.13
CA ALA A 10 -1.90 6.75 24.29
C ALA A 10 -2.87 6.56 23.12
N SER A 11 -4.17 6.82 23.34
CA SER A 11 -5.18 6.64 22.31
C SER A 11 -5.26 7.82 21.36
N SER A 12 -4.58 8.94 21.66
CA SER A 12 -4.66 10.13 20.84
C SER A 12 -3.64 10.14 19.71
N GLY A 13 -2.84 9.10 19.58
CA GLY A 13 -1.87 9.00 18.49
C GLY A 13 -2.54 8.81 17.13
N PRO A 14 -1.78 8.96 16.05
CA PRO A 14 -2.33 8.77 14.71
C PRO A 14 -2.86 7.36 14.52
N THR A 15 -3.97 7.25 13.81
CA THR A 15 -4.56 5.96 13.46
C THR A 15 -4.96 5.95 12.00
N ALA A 16 -5.07 4.75 11.43
CA ALA A 16 -5.57 4.56 10.08
C ALA A 16 -6.39 3.28 10.00
N SER A 17 -7.31 3.26 9.04
CA SER A 17 -8.18 2.11 8.79
C SER A 17 -8.41 1.98 7.30
N ILE A 18 -8.07 0.84 6.73
CA ILE A 18 -8.26 0.57 5.30
C ILE A 18 -9.70 0.12 5.09
N THR A 19 -10.43 0.84 4.24
CA THR A 19 -11.84 0.61 3.97
C THR A 19 -12.04 -0.32 2.79
N SER A 20 -11.28 -0.12 1.70
CA SER A 20 -11.41 -0.95 0.51
C SER A 20 -10.14 -0.95 -0.30
N ILE A 21 -9.92 -2.07 -1.00
CA ILE A 21 -8.84 -2.24 -1.96
C ILE A 21 -9.47 -2.83 -3.21
N GLU A 22 -9.31 -2.14 -4.34
CA GLU A 22 -9.82 -2.60 -5.62
C GLU A 22 -8.67 -2.71 -6.60
N GLN A 23 -8.61 -3.81 -7.35
CA GLN A 23 -7.60 -4.03 -8.39
C GLN A 23 -8.23 -3.82 -9.75
N VAL A 24 -7.58 -3.03 -10.60
CA VAL A 24 -7.96 -2.89 -12.00
C VAL A 24 -6.76 -3.25 -12.84
N HIS A 25 -6.88 -4.32 -13.64
CA HIS A 25 -5.76 -4.87 -14.39
C HIS A 25 -5.75 -4.40 -15.83
N ASN A 26 -4.58 -4.52 -16.46
CA ASN A 26 -4.36 -4.20 -17.88
C ASN A 26 -4.67 -2.73 -18.18
N VAL A 27 -4.26 -1.85 -17.27
CA VAL A 27 -4.43 -0.41 -17.41
C VAL A 27 -3.23 0.13 -18.18
N MET A 28 -3.48 1.01 -19.13
CA MET A 28 -2.42 1.72 -19.85
C MET A 28 -2.21 3.09 -19.22
N ASN A 29 -0.99 3.34 -18.80
CA ASN A 29 -0.57 4.67 -18.34
C ASN A 29 0.48 5.17 -19.34
N GLY A 30 0.03 5.95 -20.32
CA GLY A 30 0.84 6.24 -21.47
C GLY A 30 1.08 4.97 -22.29
N PHE A 31 2.34 4.60 -22.47
CA PHE A 31 2.69 3.38 -23.19
C PHE A 31 3.02 2.21 -22.26
N VAL A 32 2.77 2.36 -20.96
CA VAL A 32 3.15 1.37 -19.96
C VAL A 32 1.87 0.67 -19.45
N LYS A 33 1.85 -0.65 -19.58
CA LYS A 33 0.73 -1.45 -19.07
C LYS A 33 1.02 -1.88 -17.64
N GLY A 34 0.00 -1.83 -16.79
CA GLY A 34 0.12 -2.23 -15.41
C GLY A 34 -1.22 -2.45 -14.74
N MET A 35 -1.20 -2.45 -13.44
CA MET A 35 -2.40 -2.54 -12.62
C MET A 35 -2.56 -1.29 -11.76
N ASN A 36 -3.79 -0.86 -11.58
CA ASN A 36 -4.13 0.14 -10.59
C ASN A 36 -4.62 -0.55 -9.33
N ILE A 37 -4.06 -0.15 -8.21
CA ILE A 37 -4.54 -0.55 -6.89
C ILE A 37 -5.25 0.68 -6.31
N LYS A 38 -6.56 0.61 -6.24
CA LYS A 38 -7.38 1.72 -5.75
C LYS A 38 -7.65 1.51 -4.28
N LEU A 39 -7.12 2.42 -3.46
CA LEU A 39 -7.21 2.35 -2.02
C LEU A 39 -8.19 3.39 -1.51
N LYS A 40 -9.01 2.98 -0.54
CA LYS A 40 -9.78 3.92 0.26
C LYS A 40 -9.46 3.65 1.72
N PHE A 41 -9.04 4.66 2.44
CA PHE A 41 -8.69 4.51 3.85
C PHE A 41 -8.90 5.81 4.61
N ASP A 42 -9.13 5.68 5.90
CA ASP A 42 -9.36 6.80 6.81
C ASP A 42 -8.15 6.96 7.71
N VAL A 43 -7.79 8.20 7.99
CA VAL A 43 -6.74 8.52 8.97
C VAL A 43 -7.26 9.53 9.96
N SER A 44 -6.75 9.46 11.19
CA SER A 44 -7.01 10.42 12.26
C SER A 44 -5.70 10.81 12.89
N GLY A 45 -5.62 12.08 13.32
CA GLY A 45 -4.43 12.57 14.02
C GLY A 45 -3.27 12.92 13.10
N MET A 46 -3.54 13.12 11.81
CA MET A 46 -2.49 13.39 10.83
C MET A 46 -2.63 14.76 10.15
N GLN A 47 -3.46 15.64 10.68
CA GLN A 47 -3.69 16.94 10.03
C GLN A 47 -2.38 17.66 9.77
N GLY A 48 -2.19 18.10 8.52
CA GLY A 48 -0.98 18.80 8.10
C GLY A 48 0.24 17.92 7.91
N ARG A 49 0.09 16.60 8.06
CA ARG A 49 1.20 15.64 7.95
C ARG A 49 1.07 14.78 6.72
N THR A 50 2.19 14.25 6.28
CA THR A 50 2.25 13.37 5.13
C THR A 50 1.88 11.95 5.53
N VAL A 51 0.98 11.36 4.75
CA VAL A 51 0.57 9.96 4.86
C VAL A 51 1.06 9.24 3.62
N ARG A 52 1.62 8.05 3.80
CA ARG A 52 2.12 7.25 2.68
C ARG A 52 1.44 5.89 2.65
N ALA A 53 0.96 5.51 1.47
CA ALA A 53 0.45 4.17 1.21
C ALA A 53 1.44 3.44 0.33
N THR A 54 1.75 2.19 0.67
CA THR A 54 2.71 1.36 -0.07
C THR A 54 2.13 -0.03 -0.29
N ALA A 55 2.31 -0.55 -1.51
CA ALA A 55 2.04 -1.94 -1.83
C ALA A 55 3.38 -2.67 -1.93
N TRP A 56 3.56 -3.73 -1.14
CA TRP A 56 4.75 -4.58 -1.11
C TRP A 56 4.42 -5.90 -1.78
N PHE A 57 5.20 -6.31 -2.76
CA PHE A 57 4.86 -7.47 -3.60
C PHE A 57 5.62 -8.73 -3.21
N TYR A 58 4.92 -9.87 -3.28
CA TYR A 58 5.40 -11.19 -2.89
C TYR A 58 4.95 -12.23 -3.91
N TYR A 59 5.59 -13.40 -3.86
CA TYR A 59 5.09 -14.59 -4.54
C TYR A 59 3.80 -15.09 -3.87
N ALA A 60 3.21 -16.14 -4.42
CA ALA A 60 1.90 -16.64 -3.96
C ALA A 60 1.89 -17.04 -2.48
N ASP A 61 3.05 -17.38 -1.91
CA ASP A 61 3.16 -17.73 -0.49
C ASP A 61 3.02 -16.54 0.45
N ASN A 62 2.99 -15.34 -0.08
CA ASN A 62 2.91 -14.07 0.67
C ASN A 62 4.04 -13.92 1.70
N SER A 63 5.17 -14.55 1.47
CA SER A 63 6.35 -14.40 2.32
C SER A 63 7.64 -14.26 1.53
N THR A 64 7.74 -14.88 0.36
CA THR A 64 8.89 -14.72 -0.51
C THR A 64 8.74 -13.42 -1.30
N LYS A 65 9.62 -12.48 -1.06
CA LYS A 65 9.54 -11.14 -1.66
C LYS A 65 9.89 -11.18 -3.14
N LEU A 66 9.13 -10.43 -3.96
CA LEU A 66 9.57 -10.11 -5.30
C LEU A 66 10.68 -9.09 -5.20
N ASN A 67 11.77 -9.31 -5.94
CA ASN A 67 12.90 -8.39 -5.93
C ASN A 67 13.14 -7.83 -7.33
N ASN A 68 13.51 -6.56 -7.39
CA ASN A 68 13.90 -5.93 -8.64
C ASN A 68 15.35 -6.28 -9.00
N ALA A 69 15.84 -5.72 -10.11
CA ALA A 69 17.18 -6.03 -10.59
C ALA A 69 18.28 -5.59 -9.61
N TYR A 70 17.98 -4.72 -8.68
CA TYR A 70 18.93 -4.21 -7.69
C TYR A 70 18.85 -4.96 -6.36
N GLY A 71 18.00 -5.99 -6.25
CA GLY A 71 17.86 -6.76 -5.04
C GLY A 71 16.93 -6.16 -4.00
N ASN A 72 16.20 -5.10 -4.34
CA ASN A 72 15.23 -4.48 -3.44
C ASN A 72 13.84 -5.05 -3.69
N GLN A 73 13.05 -5.14 -2.63
CA GLN A 73 11.68 -5.64 -2.78
C GLN A 73 10.88 -4.74 -3.70
N VAL A 74 10.14 -5.35 -4.63
CA VAL A 74 9.25 -4.63 -5.54
C VAL A 74 8.13 -4.00 -4.73
N SER A 75 7.93 -2.69 -4.94
CA SER A 75 6.89 -1.94 -4.24
C SER A 75 6.46 -0.74 -5.06
N VAL A 76 5.30 -0.20 -4.72
CA VAL A 76 4.83 1.08 -5.27
C VAL A 76 4.19 1.87 -4.13
N SER A 77 4.47 3.16 -4.10
CA SER A 77 4.02 4.05 -3.02
C SER A 77 3.42 5.32 -3.57
N ARG A 78 2.56 5.91 -2.76
CA ARG A 78 2.06 7.26 -3.00
C ARG A 78 1.87 7.96 -1.66
N SER A 79 2.16 9.26 -1.63
CA SER A 79 2.04 10.09 -0.43
C SER A 79 1.14 11.27 -0.70
N ASP A 80 0.46 11.73 0.34
CA ASP A 80 -0.34 12.96 0.30
C ASP A 80 -0.44 13.51 1.71
N THR A 81 -0.80 14.79 1.82
CA THR A 81 -0.93 15.47 3.11
C THR A 81 -2.39 15.44 3.55
N ALA A 82 -2.64 15.06 4.80
CA ALA A 82 -3.98 15.04 5.35
C ALA A 82 -4.42 16.48 5.66
N PRO A 83 -5.50 16.98 5.02
CA PRO A 83 -5.93 18.36 5.25
C PRO A 83 -6.70 18.55 6.54
N TYR A 84 -7.21 17.48 7.13
CA TYR A 84 -8.06 17.54 8.31
C TYR A 84 -7.62 16.52 9.34
N GLU A 85 -8.10 16.69 10.57
CA GLU A 85 -7.85 15.74 11.65
C GLU A 85 -8.38 14.35 11.30
N ASN A 86 -9.55 14.28 10.70
CA ASN A 86 -10.13 13.04 10.17
C ASN A 86 -10.20 13.20 8.66
N THR A 87 -9.45 12.39 7.93
CA THR A 87 -9.36 12.49 6.46
C THR A 87 -9.60 11.13 5.85
N THR A 88 -10.45 11.09 4.83
CA THR A 88 -10.61 9.91 3.99
C THR A 88 -9.80 10.12 2.72
N PHE A 89 -8.88 9.19 2.46
CA PHE A 89 -8.10 9.21 1.23
C PHE A 89 -8.63 8.20 0.25
N THR A 90 -8.63 8.60 -1.02
CA THR A 90 -8.80 7.70 -2.16
C THR A 90 -7.55 7.85 -3.00
N MET A 91 -6.69 6.83 -2.98
CA MET A 91 -5.42 6.86 -3.71
C MET A 91 -5.39 5.72 -4.71
N THR A 92 -4.75 5.98 -5.85
CA THR A 92 -4.48 4.95 -6.85
C THR A 92 -2.98 4.74 -6.92
N LEU A 93 -2.55 3.50 -6.70
CA LEU A 93 -1.17 3.09 -6.88
C LEU A 93 -1.07 2.37 -8.23
N PHE A 94 -0.24 2.89 -9.13
CA PHE A 94 -0.03 2.25 -10.42
C PHE A 94 1.22 1.40 -10.37
N MET A 95 1.07 0.09 -10.58
CA MET A 95 2.20 -0.84 -10.66
C MET A 95 2.38 -1.29 -12.10
N PRO A 96 3.44 -0.81 -12.78
CA PRO A 96 3.74 -1.31 -14.12
C PRO A 96 4.07 -2.80 -14.05
N TYR A 97 3.54 -3.61 -14.96
CA TYR A 97 3.81 -5.05 -14.91
C TYR A 97 5.30 -5.35 -15.09
N GLN A 98 6.01 -4.55 -15.88
CA GLN A 98 7.47 -4.75 -16.02
C GLN A 98 8.19 -4.50 -14.69
N GLY A 99 7.63 -3.69 -13.82
CA GLY A 99 8.21 -3.42 -12.49
C GLY A 99 8.14 -4.61 -11.56
N LEU A 100 7.30 -5.61 -11.85
CA LEU A 100 7.26 -6.85 -11.09
C LEU A 100 8.51 -7.69 -11.29
N ASN A 101 9.27 -7.42 -12.36
CA ASN A 101 10.55 -8.07 -12.66
C ASN A 101 10.44 -9.59 -12.80
N MET A 102 9.36 -10.06 -13.43
CA MET A 102 9.16 -11.48 -13.68
C MET A 102 9.79 -11.87 -15.00
N ALA A 103 10.32 -13.09 -15.07
CA ALA A 103 10.93 -13.60 -16.28
C ALA A 103 9.92 -13.74 -17.40
N TYR A 104 10.34 -13.55 -18.64
CA TYR A 104 9.49 -13.75 -19.79
C TYR A 104 8.99 -15.21 -19.82
N GLY A 105 7.71 -15.38 -20.04
CA GLY A 105 7.07 -16.71 -20.05
C GLY A 105 6.56 -17.14 -18.66
N TRP A 106 6.87 -16.37 -17.61
CA TRP A 106 6.38 -16.71 -16.28
C TRP A 106 4.87 -16.46 -16.18
N SER A 107 4.16 -17.36 -15.51
CA SER A 107 2.74 -17.22 -15.25
C SER A 107 2.41 -17.81 -13.90
N GLY A 108 1.55 -17.16 -13.14
CA GLY A 108 1.13 -17.67 -11.85
C GLY A 108 0.47 -16.62 -10.99
N SER A 109 0.33 -16.95 -9.70
CA SER A 109 -0.27 -16.06 -8.72
C SER A 109 0.81 -15.28 -7.99
N LEU A 110 0.51 -14.01 -7.73
CA LEU A 110 1.32 -13.13 -6.92
C LEU A 110 0.43 -12.49 -5.86
N THR A 111 1.05 -11.91 -4.84
CA THR A 111 0.32 -11.22 -3.78
C THR A 111 0.96 -9.89 -3.48
N PHE A 112 0.22 -9.00 -2.82
CA PHE A 112 0.78 -7.79 -2.27
C PHE A 112 0.13 -7.47 -0.93
N ASP A 113 0.90 -6.79 -0.10
CA ASP A 113 0.46 -6.26 1.19
C ASP A 113 0.36 -4.75 1.06
N ILE A 114 -0.73 -4.19 1.58
CA ILE A 114 -0.88 -2.74 1.67
C ILE A 114 -0.52 -2.31 3.08
N ALA A 115 0.26 -1.24 3.19
CA ALA A 115 0.60 -0.63 4.46
C ALA A 115 0.41 0.88 4.38
N ILE A 116 -0.13 1.46 5.45
CA ILE A 116 -0.31 2.90 5.58
C ILE A 116 0.66 3.37 6.65
N TYR A 117 1.46 4.39 6.33
CA TYR A 117 2.50 4.91 7.22
C TYR A 117 2.23 6.36 7.57
N ASP A 118 2.61 6.74 8.80
CA ASP A 118 2.62 8.14 9.20
C ASP A 118 3.89 8.84 8.68
N SER A 119 4.03 10.13 8.99
CA SER A 119 5.16 10.93 8.52
C SER A 119 6.49 10.50 9.14
N SER A 120 6.46 9.75 10.23
CA SER A 120 7.65 9.22 10.89
C SER A 120 8.03 7.83 10.41
N GLY A 121 7.23 7.24 9.53
CA GLY A 121 7.46 5.90 9.00
C GLY A 121 6.85 4.79 9.83
N ASN A 122 6.03 5.12 10.83
CA ASN A 122 5.34 4.10 11.62
C ASN A 122 4.17 3.55 10.83
N LYS A 123 4.01 2.23 10.85
CA LYS A 123 2.91 1.56 10.18
C LYS A 123 1.64 1.69 11.01
N LEU A 124 0.63 2.34 10.47
CA LEU A 124 -0.64 2.58 11.16
C LEU A 124 -1.70 1.54 10.84
N ALA A 125 -1.65 0.98 9.64
CA ALA A 125 -2.62 -0.01 9.19
C ALA A 125 -1.99 -0.88 8.12
N ARG A 126 -2.52 -2.10 7.96
CA ARG A 126 -2.07 -2.99 6.90
C ARG A 126 -3.21 -3.93 6.50
N GLN A 127 -3.15 -4.38 5.26
CA GLN A 127 -4.01 -5.44 4.77
C GLN A 127 -3.17 -6.33 3.86
N ASP A 128 -2.96 -7.57 4.31
CA ASP A 128 -2.02 -8.48 3.69
C ASP A 128 -2.71 -9.43 2.72
N ASN A 129 -1.90 -10.07 1.87
CA ASN A 129 -2.29 -11.21 1.06
C ASN A 129 -3.40 -10.88 0.05
N ASN A 130 -3.24 -9.76 -0.64
CA ASN A 130 -4.11 -9.42 -1.77
C ASN A 130 -3.58 -10.14 -3.01
N SER A 131 -4.33 -11.08 -3.56
CA SER A 131 -3.82 -11.95 -4.62
C SER A 131 -4.28 -11.50 -6.00
N PHE A 132 -3.47 -11.82 -7.01
CA PHE A 132 -3.81 -11.62 -8.41
C PHE A 132 -3.01 -12.62 -9.25
N THR A 133 -3.44 -12.82 -10.49
CA THR A 133 -2.69 -13.64 -11.43
C THR A 133 -1.98 -12.75 -12.43
N PHE A 134 -0.80 -13.17 -12.85
CA PHE A 134 0.00 -12.41 -13.81
C PHE A 134 0.66 -13.36 -14.78
N SER A 135 0.68 -12.98 -16.05
CA SER A 135 1.36 -13.73 -17.12
C SER A 135 2.24 -12.77 -17.88
N ASN A 136 3.51 -13.11 -18.02
CA ASN A 136 4.48 -12.28 -18.72
C ASN A 136 4.81 -12.92 -20.08
N PHE A 137 3.91 -12.71 -21.02
CA PHE A 137 4.11 -13.20 -22.40
C PHE A 137 4.19 -12.06 -23.39
#